data_e2b9bb6471e7a2c4f2ebcfe861334906
#
_entry.id   e2b9bb6471e7a2c4f2ebcfe861334906
#
_cell.length_a   1.000
_cell.length_b   1.000
_cell.length_c   1.000
_cell.angle_alpha   90.00
_cell.angle_beta   90.00
_cell.angle_gamma   90.00
#
_symmetry.space_group_name_H-M   'P 1'
#
loop_
_entity.id
_entity.type
_entity.pdbx_description
1 polymer ?
#
loop_
_entity_poly.entity_id
_entity_poly.type
_entity_poly.pdbx_seq_one_letter_code
_entity_poly.pdbx_strand_id
1 'polypeptide(L)'
;MFVMSSAMACMAEENVVYSGPAKVCGWEGVDLPAGVFADAGAGDVVRVYASGFLGADNSGTAGFMSSGSALFPDETEFKVYGDFTLIVSPSVLSKLRSGGLTVAGYNYTIDKITLEKDPKNKVLFSGSADIDYYTPTISIPKFQFQTAKTGDVIKVSVSNVTSASRGCLQNHEWSELKSGYSGFEMTGNYSMVIDEAVLAQLHDGVLRVRGAYHTVNGVSLYCPSAGYEVVPGEKREAVMMFGLNESGGEFAGVYPGVDGTHYGYPNYDDLAYARRKGFGIIRLPFRWERVQRPLGSSSLIKSETDKIRQVLDWASELGLKVVFDMHNFGRYCTYCNGYSSANNVYAVIGEPSCTLGHFCDVWRMLAREFKDYECIWGYEIMNEPYAMLSSMPWFDIAQAAIYAIREEDMSTPIVIDGDQFATARNWVYYSDNLRNLNDPADNLIFSAHCYFDKDSSGEYKDSYDNSGANVQTGVTRVKPFVEWCGKYGKRGFVGEYGIPDDDSRWNTVLDNTISYLKENGIGGTYWSAGHRWGDYKLAVHPTGNYTNDRPQMSVLVKYQSVGTGIVQLENPAAPAASDAWYTLQGVKVGNPGHGIFIHKGRQVVR
;
A
#
# COMPACT_ATOMS: atom_id res chain seq x y z
N MET A 1 39.49 10.83 13.97
CA MET A 1 38.76 10.48 15.18
C MET A 1 37.29 10.39 14.76
N PHE A 2 36.88 9.24 14.30
CA PHE A 2 35.51 9.01 13.83
C PHE A 2 34.65 8.62 15.03
N VAL A 3 33.65 9.44 15.34
CA VAL A 3 32.62 9.10 16.32
C VAL A 3 31.59 8.23 15.59
N MET A 4 31.60 6.93 15.83
CA MET A 4 30.50 6.03 15.50
C MET A 4 29.36 6.33 16.45
N SER A 5 28.29 6.95 15.95
CA SER A 5 27.00 7.00 16.62
C SER A 5 26.34 5.63 16.44
N SER A 6 26.41 4.81 17.46
CA SER A 6 25.59 3.60 17.57
C SER A 6 24.14 4.05 17.82
N ALA A 7 23.28 3.88 16.83
CA ALA A 7 21.85 3.90 17.05
C ALA A 7 21.50 2.68 17.93
N MET A 8 21.43 2.87 19.24
CA MET A 8 20.74 1.96 20.13
C MET A 8 19.25 1.99 19.73
N ALA A 9 18.78 0.87 19.17
CA ALA A 9 17.34 0.61 19.15
C ALA A 9 16.88 0.67 20.61
N CYS A 10 16.09 1.68 20.93
CA CYS A 10 15.42 1.79 22.22
C CYS A 10 14.43 0.61 22.28
N MET A 11 14.85 -0.50 22.91
CA MET A 11 13.92 -1.53 23.33
C MET A 11 13.01 -0.85 24.33
N ALA A 12 11.73 -0.69 24.02
CA ALA A 12 10.75 -0.17 24.95
C ALA A 12 10.86 -1.01 26.24
N GLU A 13 11.05 -0.33 27.37
CA GLU A 13 11.14 -1.00 28.67
C GLU A 13 9.85 -1.77 28.91
N GLU A 14 9.95 -3.09 29.13
CA GLU A 14 8.81 -3.97 29.34
C GLU A 14 8.09 -3.55 30.64
N ASN A 15 6.87 -3.07 30.54
CA ASN A 15 6.08 -2.67 31.72
C ASN A 15 5.54 -3.89 32.46
N VAL A 16 6.35 -4.46 33.34
CA VAL A 16 6.00 -5.62 34.15
C VAL A 16 5.11 -5.18 35.33
N VAL A 17 3.87 -5.67 35.36
CA VAL A 17 2.89 -5.35 36.40
C VAL A 17 2.76 -6.44 37.47
N TYR A 18 3.29 -7.66 37.19
CA TYR A 18 3.41 -8.75 38.13
C TYR A 18 4.62 -9.62 37.76
N SER A 19 5.37 -10.09 38.80
CA SER A 19 6.44 -11.08 38.68
C SER A 19 6.15 -12.27 39.58
N GLY A 20 5.99 -13.44 38.96
CA GLY A 20 5.63 -14.72 39.64
C GLY A 20 6.82 -15.52 40.12
N PRO A 21 6.67 -16.85 40.28
CA PRO A 21 5.54 -17.68 39.82
C PRO A 21 4.35 -17.74 40.77
N ALA A 22 3.12 -17.79 40.23
CA ALA A 22 1.90 -18.11 40.97
C ALA A 22 1.22 -19.33 40.33
N LYS A 23 1.02 -20.40 41.10
CA LYS A 23 0.22 -21.54 40.65
C LYS A 23 -1.26 -21.19 40.70
N VAL A 24 -1.94 -21.43 39.59
CA VAL A 24 -3.36 -21.14 39.42
C VAL A 24 -4.17 -22.42 39.55
N CYS A 25 -5.01 -22.47 40.59
CA CYS A 25 -5.87 -23.62 40.90
C CYS A 25 -7.16 -23.16 41.59
N GLY A 26 -8.28 -23.84 41.30
CA GLY A 26 -9.55 -23.58 41.96
C GLY A 26 -10.13 -22.18 41.78
N TRP A 27 -9.85 -21.51 40.67
CA TRP A 27 -10.20 -20.10 40.38
C TRP A 27 -9.51 -19.09 41.31
N GLU A 28 -8.46 -19.47 41.98
CA GLU A 28 -7.51 -18.54 42.58
C GLU A 28 -6.49 -18.10 41.52
N GLY A 29 -5.92 -16.91 41.66
CA GLY A 29 -5.00 -16.39 40.70
C GLY A 29 -4.24 -15.15 41.17
N VAL A 30 -3.95 -14.25 40.23
CA VAL A 30 -3.19 -13.00 40.47
C VAL A 30 -4.12 -11.80 40.38
N ASP A 31 -4.14 -10.99 41.44
CA ASP A 31 -4.87 -9.74 41.52
C ASP A 31 -3.97 -8.55 41.14
N LEU A 32 -4.40 -7.79 40.15
CA LEU A 32 -3.80 -6.51 39.75
C LEU A 32 -4.74 -5.37 40.19
N PRO A 33 -4.30 -4.47 41.10
CA PRO A 33 -5.16 -3.38 41.58
C PRO A 33 -5.50 -2.36 40.48
N ALA A 34 -6.61 -1.66 40.64
CA ALA A 34 -7.11 -0.67 39.69
C ALA A 34 -6.08 0.40 39.30
N GLY A 35 -5.19 0.78 40.22
CA GLY A 35 -4.12 1.74 39.98
C GLY A 35 -3.14 1.36 38.87
N VAL A 36 -2.97 0.05 38.60
CA VAL A 36 -2.13 -0.46 37.49
C VAL A 36 -2.67 0.04 36.13
N PHE A 37 -3.98 0.27 36.03
CA PHE A 37 -4.68 0.64 34.80
C PHE A 37 -5.00 2.13 34.68
N ALA A 38 -4.44 2.97 35.57
CA ALA A 38 -4.73 4.40 35.58
C ALA A 38 -4.41 5.06 34.22
N ASP A 39 -3.25 4.74 33.65
CA ASP A 39 -2.75 5.25 32.37
C ASP A 39 -2.99 4.30 31.19
N ALA A 40 -3.75 3.20 31.40
CA ALA A 40 -4.09 2.28 30.32
C ALA A 40 -5.06 2.92 29.32
N GLY A 41 -4.95 2.53 28.05
CA GLY A 41 -5.82 2.95 26.93
C GLY A 41 -6.56 1.79 26.29
N ALA A 42 -7.55 2.11 25.46
CA ALA A 42 -8.15 1.09 24.59
C ALA A 42 -7.11 0.65 23.54
N GLY A 43 -7.03 -0.68 23.30
CA GLY A 43 -6.00 -1.27 22.45
C GLY A 43 -4.78 -1.79 23.22
N ASP A 44 -4.52 -1.30 24.45
CA ASP A 44 -3.47 -1.86 25.32
C ASP A 44 -3.71 -3.36 25.57
N VAL A 45 -2.63 -4.08 25.86
CA VAL A 45 -2.69 -5.54 26.04
C VAL A 45 -2.12 -5.92 27.41
N VAL A 46 -2.91 -6.60 28.20
CA VAL A 46 -2.41 -7.35 29.35
C VAL A 46 -1.94 -8.71 28.86
N ARG A 47 -0.63 -8.95 28.89
CA ARG A 47 -0.04 -10.22 28.48
C ARG A 47 0.33 -11.04 29.70
N VAL A 48 -0.16 -12.27 29.73
CA VAL A 48 0.10 -13.25 30.78
C VAL A 48 1.08 -14.28 30.23
N TYR A 49 2.26 -14.34 30.82
CA TYR A 49 3.26 -15.36 30.54
C TYR A 49 2.97 -16.55 31.43
N ALA A 50 2.72 -17.71 30.82
CA ALA A 50 2.25 -18.88 31.52
C ALA A 50 3.01 -20.14 31.17
N SER A 51 3.19 -21.02 32.19
CA SER A 51 3.87 -22.30 32.07
C SER A 51 3.21 -23.36 32.92
N GLY A 52 3.77 -24.58 32.96
CA GLY A 52 3.38 -25.65 33.89
C GLY A 52 1.94 -26.13 33.70
N PHE A 53 1.49 -26.28 32.46
CA PHE A 53 0.15 -26.74 32.11
C PHE A 53 -0.07 -28.20 32.52
N LEU A 54 -1.15 -28.49 33.24
CA LEU A 54 -1.43 -29.80 33.86
C LEU A 54 -2.70 -30.47 33.29
N GLY A 55 -3.38 -29.87 32.31
CA GLY A 55 -4.52 -30.51 31.64
C GLY A 55 -4.09 -31.73 30.81
N ALA A 56 -5.01 -32.65 30.55
CA ALA A 56 -4.74 -33.90 29.82
C ALA A 56 -4.19 -33.67 28.39
N ASP A 57 -4.47 -32.51 27.80
CA ASP A 57 -3.99 -32.04 26.49
C ASP A 57 -2.90 -30.97 26.63
N ASN A 58 -2.15 -30.97 27.73
CA ASN A 58 -1.15 -29.94 28.06
C ASN A 58 -1.73 -28.52 28.04
N SER A 59 -2.97 -28.35 28.49
CA SER A 59 -3.64 -27.05 28.58
C SER A 59 -3.92 -26.66 30.04
N GLY A 60 -4.21 -25.40 30.23
CA GLY A 60 -4.88 -24.82 31.38
C GLY A 60 -6.23 -24.23 30.99
N THR A 61 -6.97 -23.76 31.99
CA THR A 61 -8.17 -22.96 31.77
C THR A 61 -8.00 -21.64 32.48
N ALA A 62 -8.17 -20.52 31.74
CA ALA A 62 -8.04 -19.17 32.25
C ALA A 62 -9.35 -18.40 32.17
N GLY A 63 -9.49 -17.41 33.05
CA GLY A 63 -10.58 -16.43 33.00
C GLY A 63 -10.11 -15.09 33.55
N PHE A 64 -10.80 -14.05 33.17
CA PHE A 64 -10.57 -12.69 33.62
C PHE A 64 -11.75 -12.19 34.46
N MET A 65 -11.46 -11.65 35.64
CA MET A 65 -12.45 -11.10 36.54
C MET A 65 -12.10 -9.66 36.94
N SER A 66 -13.13 -8.89 37.30
CA SER A 66 -12.96 -7.56 37.91
C SER A 66 -13.98 -7.40 39.03
N SER A 67 -13.57 -6.92 40.19
CA SER A 67 -14.41 -6.79 41.39
C SER A 67 -15.18 -8.08 41.74
N GLY A 68 -14.51 -9.24 41.58
CA GLY A 68 -15.11 -10.55 41.93
C GLY A 68 -16.13 -11.10 40.91
N SER A 69 -16.34 -10.45 39.80
CA SER A 69 -17.24 -10.89 38.71
C SER A 69 -16.48 -11.15 37.41
N ALA A 70 -16.95 -12.13 36.63
CA ALA A 70 -16.38 -12.37 35.31
C ALA A 70 -16.38 -11.09 34.44
N LEU A 71 -15.25 -10.80 33.83
CA LEU A 71 -15.10 -9.63 32.96
C LEU A 71 -15.97 -9.77 31.70
N PHE A 72 -16.14 -11.01 31.24
CA PHE A 72 -16.93 -11.42 30.07
C PHE A 72 -17.97 -12.47 30.50
N PRO A 73 -19.22 -12.08 30.83
CA PRO A 73 -20.22 -13.01 31.34
C PRO A 73 -20.58 -14.15 30.38
N ASP A 74 -20.49 -13.92 29.06
CA ASP A 74 -20.80 -14.94 28.04
C ASP A 74 -19.60 -15.85 27.73
N GLU A 75 -18.40 -15.49 28.15
CA GLU A 75 -17.14 -16.19 27.90
C GLU A 75 -16.29 -16.17 29.18
N THR A 76 -16.78 -16.81 30.24
CA THR A 76 -16.19 -16.75 31.59
C THR A 76 -14.85 -17.45 31.67
N GLU A 77 -14.59 -18.42 30.79
CA GLU A 77 -13.39 -19.24 30.78
C GLU A 77 -12.98 -19.62 29.34
N PHE A 78 -11.68 -19.83 29.14
CA PHE A 78 -11.12 -20.26 27.84
C PHE A 78 -9.87 -21.13 28.05
N LYS A 79 -9.57 -22.04 27.12
CA LYS A 79 -8.37 -22.88 27.16
C LYS A 79 -7.12 -22.09 26.80
N VAL A 80 -6.03 -22.38 27.52
CA VAL A 80 -4.70 -21.81 27.29
C VAL A 80 -3.65 -22.92 27.16
N TYR A 81 -2.70 -22.75 26.26
CA TYR A 81 -1.63 -23.72 25.96
C TYR A 81 -0.23 -23.07 26.03
N GLY A 82 -0.15 -21.83 26.36
CA GLY A 82 1.03 -21.00 26.49
C GLY A 82 0.63 -19.60 26.96
N ASP A 83 1.41 -18.61 26.61
CA ASP A 83 1.07 -17.20 26.90
C ASP A 83 -0.28 -16.83 26.31
N PHE A 84 -1.02 -15.99 27.02
CA PHE A 84 -2.31 -15.47 26.56
C PHE A 84 -2.49 -14.01 26.90
N THR A 85 -3.49 -13.37 26.33
CA THR A 85 -3.67 -11.92 26.46
C THR A 85 -5.10 -11.54 26.77
N LEU A 86 -5.25 -10.33 27.31
CA LEU A 86 -6.49 -9.57 27.37
C LEU A 86 -6.27 -8.27 26.57
N ILE A 87 -6.95 -8.11 25.46
CA ILE A 87 -6.97 -6.85 24.73
C ILE A 87 -7.96 -5.91 25.40
N VAL A 88 -7.50 -4.73 25.81
CA VAL A 88 -8.29 -3.78 26.57
C VAL A 88 -9.23 -3.01 25.62
N SER A 89 -10.53 -3.34 25.64
CA SER A 89 -11.55 -2.56 24.95
C SER A 89 -12.04 -1.37 25.82
N PRO A 90 -12.74 -0.38 25.26
CA PRO A 90 -13.29 0.74 26.06
C PRO A 90 -14.16 0.28 27.24
N SER A 91 -14.97 -0.76 27.07
CA SER A 91 -15.82 -1.33 28.12
C SER A 91 -15.02 -2.04 29.21
N VAL A 92 -13.97 -2.77 28.81
CA VAL A 92 -13.03 -3.42 29.71
C VAL A 92 -12.24 -2.38 30.50
N LEU A 93 -11.73 -1.35 29.86
CA LEU A 93 -10.93 -0.28 30.48
C LEU A 93 -11.67 0.37 31.65
N SER A 94 -12.96 0.66 31.48
CA SER A 94 -13.79 1.24 32.56
C SER A 94 -13.84 0.31 33.80
N LYS A 95 -14.01 -1.00 33.58
CA LYS A 95 -14.02 -2.00 34.66
C LYS A 95 -12.66 -2.12 35.34
N LEU A 96 -11.57 -2.17 34.57
CA LEU A 96 -10.20 -2.28 35.11
C LEU A 96 -9.80 -1.08 35.97
N ARG A 97 -10.17 0.14 35.52
CA ARG A 97 -9.90 1.38 36.26
C ARG A 97 -10.69 1.48 37.58
N SER A 98 -11.85 0.83 37.67
CA SER A 98 -12.66 0.85 38.88
C SER A 98 -12.41 -0.33 39.81
N GLY A 99 -12.17 -1.52 39.27
CA GLY A 99 -12.14 -2.79 40.05
C GLY A 99 -10.86 -3.59 39.94
N GLY A 100 -9.88 -3.17 39.14
CA GLY A 100 -8.68 -3.94 38.87
C GLY A 100 -8.94 -5.17 37.98
N LEU A 101 -7.98 -6.06 37.90
CA LEU A 101 -8.05 -7.32 37.14
C LEU A 101 -7.58 -8.48 38.00
N THR A 102 -8.38 -9.54 38.08
CA THR A 102 -7.95 -10.86 38.55
C THR A 102 -7.77 -11.79 37.36
N VAL A 103 -6.56 -12.35 37.21
CA VAL A 103 -6.26 -13.43 36.26
C VAL A 103 -6.35 -14.73 37.02
N ALA A 104 -7.38 -15.53 36.75
CA ALA A 104 -7.70 -16.75 37.51
C ALA A 104 -7.92 -17.95 36.60
N GLY A 105 -8.15 -19.13 37.21
CA GLY A 105 -8.41 -20.35 36.47
C GLY A 105 -7.88 -21.60 37.16
N TYR A 106 -7.37 -22.58 36.40
CA TYR A 106 -6.76 -23.81 36.93
C TYR A 106 -5.84 -24.47 35.90
N ASN A 107 -4.92 -25.31 36.44
CA ASN A 107 -3.98 -26.13 35.69
C ASN A 107 -2.87 -25.38 34.94
N TYR A 108 -2.41 -24.24 35.46
CA TYR A 108 -1.24 -23.54 34.91
C TYR A 108 -0.54 -22.69 35.99
N THR A 109 0.61 -22.15 35.65
CA THR A 109 1.38 -21.21 36.48
C THR A 109 1.51 -19.90 35.77
N ILE A 110 1.25 -18.77 36.43
CA ILE A 110 1.54 -17.43 35.93
C ILE A 110 2.97 -17.08 36.32
N ASP A 111 3.84 -16.89 35.34
CA ASP A 111 5.24 -16.54 35.56
C ASP A 111 5.44 -15.02 35.64
N LYS A 112 4.72 -14.27 34.80
CA LYS A 112 4.81 -12.81 34.69
C LYS A 112 3.56 -12.25 34.06
N ILE A 113 3.19 -10.99 34.35
CA ILE A 113 2.17 -10.23 33.63
C ILE A 113 2.76 -8.88 33.24
N THR A 114 2.55 -8.47 31.96
CA THR A 114 2.92 -7.15 31.45
C THR A 114 1.70 -6.38 30.98
N LEU A 115 1.81 -5.04 30.98
CA LEU A 115 0.85 -4.15 30.33
C LEU A 115 1.55 -3.45 29.17
N GLU A 116 1.24 -3.85 27.95
CA GLU A 116 1.83 -3.36 26.70
C GLU A 116 0.94 -2.25 26.10
N LYS A 117 1.56 -1.15 25.63
CA LYS A 117 0.83 -0.02 25.05
C LYS A 117 0.49 -0.30 23.59
N ASP A 118 -0.78 -0.54 23.31
CA ASP A 118 -1.40 -0.80 21.99
C ASP A 118 -0.42 -1.43 20.96
N PRO A 119 0.11 -2.63 21.22
CA PRO A 119 1.10 -3.23 20.35
C PRO A 119 0.48 -3.60 19.00
N LYS A 120 1.24 -3.40 17.91
CA LYS A 120 0.77 -3.78 16.56
C LYS A 120 0.49 -5.26 16.41
N ASN A 121 1.20 -6.11 17.14
CA ASN A 121 1.01 -7.56 17.09
C ASN A 121 0.50 -8.08 18.45
N LYS A 122 -0.79 -8.39 18.52
CA LYS A 122 -1.48 -8.87 19.72
C LYS A 122 -1.57 -10.40 19.67
N VAL A 123 -0.98 -11.08 20.64
CA VAL A 123 -1.01 -12.54 20.71
C VAL A 123 -2.40 -13.01 21.16
N LEU A 124 -3.08 -13.81 20.33
CA LEU A 124 -4.40 -14.38 20.63
C LEU A 124 -4.29 -15.82 21.16
N PHE A 125 -3.29 -16.56 20.68
CA PHE A 125 -2.96 -17.91 21.09
C PHE A 125 -1.46 -18.10 20.98
N SER A 126 -0.86 -18.70 21.97
CA SER A 126 0.53 -19.14 21.97
C SER A 126 0.60 -20.57 22.52
N GLY A 127 1.45 -21.40 21.94
CA GLY A 127 1.61 -22.80 22.37
C GLY A 127 1.94 -23.68 21.19
N SER A 128 1.73 -24.99 21.35
CA SER A 128 1.91 -25.99 20.30
C SER A 128 0.69 -26.91 20.29
N ALA A 129 -0.11 -26.83 19.24
CA ALA A 129 -1.27 -27.69 19.06
C ALA A 129 -1.13 -28.48 17.77
N ASP A 130 -0.88 -29.77 17.89
CA ASP A 130 -0.80 -30.67 16.73
C ASP A 130 -2.22 -30.96 16.23
N ILE A 131 -2.54 -30.49 15.05
CA ILE A 131 -3.83 -30.69 14.41
C ILE A 131 -3.75 -31.90 13.48
N ASP A 132 -4.39 -33.00 13.89
CA ASP A 132 -4.69 -34.14 13.05
C ASP A 132 -6.14 -34.02 12.60
N TYR A 133 -6.48 -34.32 11.42
CA TYR A 133 -7.79 -34.25 10.77
C TYR A 133 -8.87 -33.41 11.51
N TYR A 134 -8.67 -32.09 11.56
CA TYR A 134 -9.56 -31.09 12.17
C TYR A 134 -9.70 -31.13 13.70
N THR A 135 -8.83 -31.83 14.41
CA THR A 135 -8.78 -31.84 15.87
C THR A 135 -7.34 -31.73 16.37
N PRO A 136 -7.07 -31.05 17.52
CA PRO A 136 -7.99 -30.22 18.28
C PRO A 136 -8.43 -28.96 17.53
N THR A 137 -9.48 -28.31 18.00
CA THR A 137 -9.89 -26.96 17.54
C THR A 137 -9.34 -25.92 18.50
N ILE A 138 -8.61 -24.94 17.96
CA ILE A 138 -8.20 -23.78 18.73
C ILE A 138 -9.32 -22.75 18.63
N SER A 139 -9.90 -22.39 19.77
CA SER A 139 -11.00 -21.42 19.84
C SER A 139 -10.48 -20.12 20.45
N ILE A 140 -10.56 -19.04 19.70
CA ILE A 140 -10.20 -17.70 20.15
C ILE A 140 -11.49 -16.97 20.54
N PRO A 141 -11.64 -16.54 21.79
CA PRO A 141 -12.86 -15.88 22.26
C PRO A 141 -13.15 -14.56 21.55
N LYS A 142 -14.44 -14.20 21.39
CA LYS A 142 -14.87 -12.95 20.73
C LYS A 142 -14.37 -11.69 21.43
N PHE A 143 -14.15 -11.74 22.76
CA PHE A 143 -13.65 -10.57 23.48
C PHE A 143 -12.25 -10.12 23.00
N GLN A 144 -11.46 -10.99 22.39
CA GLN A 144 -10.16 -10.67 21.81
C GLN A 144 -10.26 -9.78 20.57
N PHE A 145 -11.42 -9.69 19.96
CA PHE A 145 -11.66 -8.93 18.72
C PHE A 145 -12.41 -7.62 18.95
N GLN A 146 -12.72 -7.22 20.19
CA GLN A 146 -13.52 -6.03 20.51
C GLN A 146 -12.89 -4.70 20.04
N THR A 147 -11.57 -4.67 19.83
CA THR A 147 -10.85 -3.51 19.28
C THR A 147 -10.40 -3.72 17.85
N ALA A 148 -10.68 -4.88 17.28
CA ALA A 148 -10.33 -5.18 15.89
C ALA A 148 -11.09 -4.25 14.92
N LYS A 149 -10.46 -3.97 13.79
CA LYS A 149 -10.98 -3.10 12.74
C LYS A 149 -10.84 -3.78 11.38
N THR A 150 -11.62 -3.33 10.43
CA THR A 150 -11.39 -3.67 9.02
C THR A 150 -9.96 -3.29 8.64
N GLY A 151 -9.26 -4.25 8.00
CA GLY A 151 -7.86 -4.12 7.62
C GLY A 151 -6.86 -4.70 8.64
N ASP A 152 -7.28 -5.01 9.86
CA ASP A 152 -6.46 -5.83 10.75
C ASP A 152 -6.27 -7.24 10.18
N VAL A 153 -5.19 -7.92 10.57
CA VAL A 153 -4.81 -9.20 9.97
C VAL A 153 -4.70 -10.29 11.02
N ILE A 154 -5.47 -11.35 10.86
CA ILE A 154 -5.27 -12.60 11.62
C ILE A 154 -4.08 -13.31 11.01
N LYS A 155 -3.05 -13.62 11.82
CA LYS A 155 -1.86 -14.38 11.41
C LYS A 155 -1.81 -15.70 12.17
N VAL A 156 -1.59 -16.80 11.45
CA VAL A 156 -1.44 -18.15 12.02
C VAL A 156 -0.05 -18.67 11.71
N SER A 157 0.71 -18.95 12.78
CA SER A 157 2.04 -19.54 12.69
C SER A 157 1.95 -21.05 12.81
N VAL A 158 2.58 -21.75 11.87
CA VAL A 158 2.51 -23.23 11.81
C VAL A 158 3.88 -23.86 11.60
N SER A 159 3.99 -25.14 11.95
CA SER A 159 5.12 -26.01 11.67
C SER A 159 4.64 -27.41 11.27
N ASN A 160 5.59 -28.29 10.92
CA ASN A 160 5.30 -29.67 10.50
C ASN A 160 4.34 -29.76 9.30
N VAL A 161 4.43 -28.77 8.38
CA VAL A 161 3.60 -28.69 7.20
C VAL A 161 4.07 -29.69 6.15
N THR A 162 3.13 -30.42 5.55
CA THR A 162 3.33 -31.40 4.48
C THR A 162 2.42 -31.08 3.28
N SER A 163 2.55 -31.81 2.18
CA SER A 163 1.66 -31.64 1.02
C SER A 163 0.20 -32.01 1.31
N ALA A 164 -0.06 -32.76 2.39
CA ALA A 164 -1.40 -33.09 2.85
C ALA A 164 -2.02 -32.04 3.78
N SER A 165 -1.22 -31.07 4.26
CA SER A 165 -1.67 -30.08 5.23
C SER A 165 -2.75 -29.16 4.67
N ARG A 166 -3.76 -28.90 5.49
CA ARG A 166 -4.90 -28.03 5.16
C ARG A 166 -5.13 -27.04 6.29
N GLY A 167 -5.37 -25.76 5.94
CA GLY A 167 -5.79 -24.73 6.87
C GLY A 167 -7.30 -24.52 6.85
N CYS A 168 -7.87 -24.08 7.98
CA CYS A 168 -9.30 -23.79 8.09
C CYS A 168 -9.55 -22.73 9.15
N LEU A 169 -10.25 -21.65 8.79
CA LEU A 169 -10.75 -20.62 9.70
C LEU A 169 -12.28 -20.59 9.65
N GLN A 170 -12.91 -20.79 10.79
CA GLN A 170 -14.37 -20.88 10.91
C GLN A 170 -14.91 -19.94 11.99
N ASN A 171 -16.16 -19.55 11.85
CA ASN A 171 -16.91 -18.79 12.85
C ASN A 171 -17.52 -19.72 13.93
N HIS A 172 -18.30 -19.14 14.84
CA HIS A 172 -18.97 -19.87 15.92
C HIS A 172 -20.02 -20.88 15.41
N GLU A 173 -20.57 -20.70 14.22
CA GLU A 173 -21.55 -21.61 13.57
C GLU A 173 -20.87 -22.73 12.76
N TRP A 174 -19.57 -22.87 12.82
CA TRP A 174 -18.77 -23.83 12.05
C TRP A 174 -18.76 -23.58 10.54
N SER A 175 -19.21 -22.40 10.10
CA SER A 175 -19.11 -21.95 8.72
C SER A 175 -17.75 -21.34 8.47
N GLU A 176 -17.25 -21.39 7.21
CA GLU A 176 -16.02 -20.68 6.88
C GLU A 176 -16.14 -19.18 7.18
N LEU A 177 -15.11 -18.62 7.77
CA LEU A 177 -15.13 -17.22 8.17
C LEU A 177 -15.10 -16.28 6.95
N LYS A 178 -14.41 -16.70 5.90
CA LYS A 178 -14.31 -16.02 4.61
C LYS A 178 -14.16 -17.06 3.50
N SER A 179 -14.75 -16.82 2.34
CA SER A 179 -14.64 -17.73 1.20
C SER A 179 -13.18 -18.06 0.86
N GLY A 180 -12.89 -19.35 0.70
CA GLY A 180 -11.55 -19.86 0.43
C GLY A 180 -10.71 -20.19 1.68
N TYR A 181 -11.26 -19.99 2.89
CA TYR A 181 -10.56 -20.31 4.15
C TYR A 181 -11.05 -21.60 4.83
N SER A 182 -11.72 -22.50 4.07
CA SER A 182 -12.13 -23.81 4.57
C SER A 182 -11.39 -24.94 3.83
N GLY A 183 -10.43 -25.58 4.49
CA GLY A 183 -9.69 -26.71 3.94
C GLY A 183 -8.72 -26.35 2.81
N PHE A 184 -8.20 -25.14 2.77
CA PHE A 184 -7.25 -24.68 1.76
C PHE A 184 -5.87 -25.34 1.90
N GLU A 185 -5.19 -25.55 0.78
CA GLU A 185 -3.81 -26.04 0.77
C GLU A 185 -2.88 -25.01 1.38
N MET A 186 -1.99 -25.45 2.25
CA MET A 186 -1.04 -24.55 2.91
C MET A 186 0.39 -25.06 2.78
N THR A 187 1.33 -24.14 2.63
CA THR A 187 2.78 -24.43 2.52
C THR A 187 3.58 -23.87 3.68
N GLY A 188 2.93 -23.23 4.63
CA GLY A 188 3.55 -22.57 5.79
C GLY A 188 2.57 -21.68 6.52
N ASN A 189 3.07 -20.68 7.23
CA ASN A 189 2.25 -19.67 7.90
C ASN A 189 1.25 -19.04 6.94
N TYR A 190 0.07 -18.71 7.44
CA TYR A 190 -0.96 -18.07 6.66
C TYR A 190 -1.61 -16.91 7.41
N SER A 191 -2.32 -16.07 6.68
CA SER A 191 -2.97 -14.88 7.24
C SER A 191 -4.28 -14.58 6.53
N MET A 192 -5.15 -13.83 7.19
CA MET A 192 -6.41 -13.35 6.64
C MET A 192 -6.63 -11.89 7.06
N VAL A 193 -6.91 -11.03 6.10
CA VAL A 193 -7.32 -9.64 6.36
C VAL A 193 -8.79 -9.61 6.76
N ILE A 194 -9.09 -8.87 7.83
CA ILE A 194 -10.43 -8.68 8.36
C ILE A 194 -11.16 -7.64 7.52
N ASP A 195 -12.20 -8.04 6.80
CA ASP A 195 -13.18 -7.16 6.17
C ASP A 195 -14.43 -6.96 7.06
N GLU A 196 -15.40 -6.17 6.62
CA GLU A 196 -16.61 -5.90 7.40
C GLU A 196 -17.39 -7.17 7.75
N ALA A 197 -17.50 -8.12 6.82
CA ALA A 197 -18.25 -9.36 7.04
C ALA A 197 -17.54 -10.29 8.04
N VAL A 198 -16.22 -10.39 7.94
CA VAL A 198 -15.37 -11.10 8.89
C VAL A 198 -15.44 -10.44 10.27
N LEU A 199 -15.32 -9.12 10.33
CA LEU A 199 -15.36 -8.37 11.59
C LEU A 199 -16.69 -8.59 12.34
N ALA A 200 -17.81 -8.53 11.65
CA ALA A 200 -19.12 -8.78 12.22
C ALA A 200 -19.20 -10.19 12.86
N GLN A 201 -18.69 -11.23 12.17
CA GLN A 201 -18.66 -12.60 12.68
C GLN A 201 -17.75 -12.76 13.89
N LEU A 202 -16.59 -12.08 13.91
CA LEU A 202 -15.65 -12.11 15.06
C LEU A 202 -16.20 -11.40 16.31
N HIS A 203 -17.03 -10.38 16.12
CA HIS A 203 -17.72 -9.70 17.21
C HIS A 203 -18.91 -10.51 17.76
N ASP A 204 -19.50 -11.37 16.93
CA ASP A 204 -20.66 -12.18 17.31
C ASP A 204 -20.24 -13.48 18.03
N GLY A 205 -19.11 -14.10 17.67
CA GLY A 205 -18.68 -15.35 18.25
C GLY A 205 -17.20 -15.67 18.14
N VAL A 206 -16.84 -16.87 18.55
CA VAL A 206 -15.44 -17.34 18.57
C VAL A 206 -14.88 -17.53 17.15
N LEU A 207 -13.60 -17.23 16.99
CA LEU A 207 -12.82 -17.70 15.85
C LEU A 207 -12.35 -19.14 16.13
N ARG A 208 -12.56 -20.06 15.20
CA ARG A 208 -12.01 -21.42 15.25
C ARG A 208 -10.89 -21.58 14.24
N VAL A 209 -9.68 -21.88 14.73
CA VAL A 209 -8.52 -22.25 13.92
C VAL A 209 -8.43 -23.77 13.92
N ARG A 210 -8.49 -24.36 12.72
CA ARG A 210 -8.52 -25.80 12.48
C ARG A 210 -7.72 -26.16 11.25
N GLY A 211 -7.77 -27.42 10.86
CA GLY A 211 -7.13 -27.90 9.64
C GLY A 211 -6.75 -29.36 9.72
N ALA A 212 -5.73 -29.77 8.98
CA ALA A 212 -5.25 -31.15 8.98
C ALA A 212 -3.73 -31.21 8.82
N TYR A 213 -3.10 -32.13 9.54
CA TYR A 213 -1.70 -32.55 9.40
C TYR A 213 -0.67 -31.42 9.50
N HIS A 214 -0.78 -30.60 10.54
CA HIS A 214 0.18 -29.56 10.88
C HIS A 214 0.12 -29.19 12.36
N THR A 215 1.13 -28.48 12.83
CA THR A 215 1.15 -27.93 14.20
C THR A 215 0.88 -26.43 14.13
N VAL A 216 -0.09 -25.94 14.91
CA VAL A 216 -0.29 -24.49 15.12
C VAL A 216 0.56 -24.05 16.31
N ASN A 217 1.46 -23.10 16.08
CA ASN A 217 2.36 -22.57 17.11
C ASN A 217 1.88 -21.23 17.68
N GLY A 218 1.01 -20.52 16.97
CA GLY A 218 0.47 -19.25 17.44
C GLY A 218 -0.59 -18.69 16.52
N VAL A 219 -1.46 -17.87 17.12
CA VAL A 219 -2.42 -17.01 16.40
C VAL A 219 -2.24 -15.59 16.93
N SER A 220 -2.15 -14.62 16.08
CA SER A 220 -2.05 -13.22 16.47
C SER A 220 -2.96 -12.33 15.63
N LEU A 221 -3.39 -11.24 16.21
CA LEU A 221 -4.04 -10.13 15.53
C LEU A 221 -2.99 -9.05 15.26
N TYR A 222 -2.67 -8.83 14.03
CA TYR A 222 -1.81 -7.74 13.60
C TYR A 222 -2.67 -6.53 13.27
N CYS A 223 -2.48 -5.46 14.05
CA CYS A 223 -3.21 -4.20 13.95
C CYS A 223 -2.28 -3.12 13.36
N PRO A 224 -2.23 -2.94 12.05
CA PRO A 224 -1.29 -2.01 11.41
C PRO A 224 -1.49 -0.57 11.90
N SER A 225 -2.72 -0.19 12.23
CA SER A 225 -3.06 1.15 12.73
C SER A 225 -2.85 1.35 14.25
N ALA A 226 -2.41 0.32 14.98
CA ALA A 226 -2.15 0.43 16.41
C ALA A 226 -0.98 1.40 16.69
N GLY A 227 -1.16 2.28 17.67
CA GLY A 227 -0.14 3.27 18.03
C GLY A 227 -0.01 4.46 17.07
N TYR A 228 -0.89 4.59 16.07
CA TYR A 228 -0.95 5.81 15.25
C TYR A 228 -1.92 6.83 15.86
N GLU A 229 -1.39 7.96 16.29
CA GLU A 229 -2.19 9.18 16.45
C GLU A 229 -2.30 9.85 15.08
N VAL A 230 -3.50 10.01 14.55
CA VAL A 230 -3.74 10.87 13.39
C VAL A 230 -3.54 12.30 13.84
N VAL A 231 -2.45 12.94 13.40
CA VAL A 231 -2.23 14.36 13.65
C VAL A 231 -2.99 15.14 12.60
N PRO A 232 -4.11 15.84 12.95
CA PRO A 232 -4.85 16.63 11.99
C PRO A 232 -3.96 17.74 11.42
N GLY A 233 -3.89 17.85 10.09
CA GLY A 233 -3.20 18.95 9.41
C GLY A 233 -1.90 18.57 8.69
N GLU A 234 -1.38 17.36 8.83
CA GLU A 234 -0.15 16.94 8.14
C GLU A 234 -0.37 16.32 6.75
N LYS A 235 -1.62 16.07 6.35
CA LYS A 235 -1.89 15.47 5.04
C LYS A 235 -1.60 16.45 3.90
N ARG A 236 -0.88 15.99 2.89
CA ARG A 236 -0.66 16.76 1.66
C ARG A 236 -1.95 16.84 0.85
N GLU A 237 -2.26 18.03 0.34
CA GLU A 237 -3.38 18.19 -0.57
C GLU A 237 -3.01 17.66 -1.97
N ALA A 238 -3.94 16.90 -2.56
CA ALA A 238 -3.86 16.49 -3.94
C ALA A 238 -4.81 17.34 -4.79
N VAL A 239 -4.28 18.39 -5.40
CA VAL A 239 -5.03 19.19 -6.37
C VAL A 239 -5.24 18.35 -7.62
N MET A 240 -6.49 18.26 -8.12
CA MET A 240 -6.81 17.52 -9.35
C MET A 240 -6.29 18.26 -10.58
N MET A 241 -5.52 17.57 -11.39
CA MET A 241 -4.86 18.10 -12.58
C MET A 241 -4.93 17.12 -13.74
N PHE A 242 -4.74 17.62 -14.95
CA PHE A 242 -4.50 16.79 -16.13
C PHE A 242 -3.02 16.81 -16.51
N GLY A 243 -2.52 15.67 -16.98
CA GLY A 243 -1.13 15.50 -17.32
C GLY A 243 -0.85 14.32 -18.24
N LEU A 244 0.37 13.80 -18.17
CA LEU A 244 0.86 12.76 -19.06
C LEU A 244 1.43 11.59 -18.27
N ASN A 245 1.29 10.37 -18.80
CA ASN A 245 2.07 9.22 -18.37
C ASN A 245 3.45 9.31 -19.03
N GLU A 246 4.49 9.56 -18.25
CA GLU A 246 5.88 9.56 -18.73
C GLU A 246 6.46 8.15 -18.62
N SER A 247 6.09 7.35 -19.61
CA SER A 247 6.37 5.91 -19.68
C SER A 247 7.81 5.60 -20.08
N GLY A 248 8.26 4.41 -19.72
CA GLY A 248 9.58 3.88 -20.07
C GLY A 248 10.24 3.08 -18.94
N GLY A 249 10.03 3.47 -17.69
CA GLY A 249 10.53 2.76 -16.51
C GLY A 249 9.92 1.37 -16.34
N GLU A 250 8.72 1.14 -16.86
CA GLU A 250 8.00 -0.14 -16.85
C GLU A 250 8.28 -1.02 -18.06
N PHE A 251 8.96 -0.53 -19.09
CA PHE A 251 9.13 -1.20 -20.39
C PHE A 251 9.85 -2.54 -20.29
N ALA A 252 9.64 -3.33 -21.34
CA ALA A 252 10.18 -4.67 -21.58
C ALA A 252 10.09 -5.62 -20.36
N GLY A 253 9.47 -6.76 -20.50
CA GLY A 253 9.44 -7.80 -19.46
C GLY A 253 10.80 -8.48 -19.23
N VAL A 254 11.91 -7.79 -19.42
CA VAL A 254 13.27 -8.30 -19.17
C VAL A 254 13.76 -7.72 -17.85
N TYR A 255 14.02 -8.57 -16.86
CA TYR A 255 14.39 -8.15 -15.52
C TYR A 255 15.77 -8.67 -15.10
N PRO A 256 16.62 -7.82 -14.50
CA PRO A 256 16.44 -6.39 -14.26
C PRO A 256 16.39 -5.55 -15.55
N GLY A 257 16.86 -6.09 -16.68
CA GLY A 257 17.05 -5.37 -17.92
C GLY A 257 18.28 -4.47 -17.91
N VAL A 258 18.54 -3.84 -19.05
CA VAL A 258 19.62 -2.86 -19.23
C VAL A 258 18.99 -1.51 -19.50
N ASP A 259 19.30 -0.54 -18.67
CA ASP A 259 18.87 0.85 -18.84
C ASP A 259 19.34 1.42 -20.18
N GLY A 260 18.51 2.22 -20.82
CA GLY A 260 18.76 2.71 -22.17
C GLY A 260 18.48 1.71 -23.30
N THR A 261 18.47 0.40 -22.99
CA THR A 261 18.21 -0.68 -23.96
C THR A 261 16.80 -1.25 -23.80
N HIS A 262 16.53 -1.88 -22.66
CA HIS A 262 15.26 -2.54 -22.39
C HIS A 262 14.20 -1.60 -21.78
N TYR A 263 14.64 -0.64 -20.97
CA TYR A 263 13.80 0.35 -20.32
C TYR A 263 14.59 1.65 -20.16
N GLY A 264 13.96 2.67 -19.65
CA GLY A 264 14.60 3.94 -19.28
C GLY A 264 13.55 4.91 -18.76
N TYR A 265 13.91 5.66 -17.73
CA TYR A 265 13.05 6.71 -17.19
C TYR A 265 13.05 7.94 -18.12
N PRO A 266 12.04 8.82 -18.00
CA PRO A 266 12.02 10.07 -18.74
C PRO A 266 13.27 10.91 -18.47
N ASN A 267 13.73 11.64 -19.47
CA ASN A 267 14.80 12.59 -19.32
C ASN A 267 14.27 14.00 -18.99
N TYR A 268 15.18 14.95 -18.74
CA TYR A 268 14.81 16.34 -18.41
C TYR A 268 13.94 17.00 -19.49
N ASP A 269 14.26 16.78 -20.77
CA ASP A 269 13.56 17.40 -21.90
C ASP A 269 12.12 16.87 -22.04
N ASP A 270 11.86 15.61 -21.69
CA ASP A 270 10.51 15.02 -21.62
C ASP A 270 9.65 15.81 -20.61
N LEU A 271 10.16 15.97 -19.39
CA LEU A 271 9.47 16.69 -18.32
C LEU A 271 9.32 18.19 -18.65
N ALA A 272 10.37 18.79 -19.19
CA ALA A 272 10.35 20.19 -19.62
C ALA A 272 9.35 20.44 -20.76
N TYR A 273 9.18 19.46 -21.67
CA TYR A 273 8.15 19.52 -22.69
C TYR A 273 6.74 19.48 -22.07
N ALA A 274 6.46 18.53 -21.18
CA ALA A 274 5.19 18.45 -20.46
C ALA A 274 4.88 19.80 -19.76
N ARG A 275 5.86 20.36 -19.07
CA ARG A 275 5.73 21.65 -18.39
C ARG A 275 5.48 22.82 -19.35
N ARG A 276 6.20 22.89 -20.47
CA ARG A 276 5.98 23.92 -21.53
C ARG A 276 4.58 23.83 -22.15
N LYS A 277 4.01 22.61 -22.21
CA LYS A 277 2.62 22.39 -22.67
C LYS A 277 1.57 22.73 -21.62
N GLY A 278 1.98 23.18 -20.43
CA GLY A 278 1.10 23.63 -19.35
C GLY A 278 0.57 22.52 -18.46
N PHE A 279 1.15 21.31 -18.52
CA PHE A 279 0.81 20.24 -17.60
C PHE A 279 1.49 20.45 -16.24
N GLY A 280 0.77 20.15 -15.18
CA GLY A 280 1.24 20.28 -13.79
C GLY A 280 1.54 18.94 -13.13
N ILE A 281 1.18 17.82 -13.76
CA ILE A 281 1.33 16.47 -13.21
C ILE A 281 1.83 15.51 -14.29
N ILE A 282 2.68 14.59 -13.89
CA ILE A 282 3.03 13.39 -14.65
C ILE A 282 2.72 12.13 -13.83
N ARG A 283 2.45 11.02 -14.47
CA ARG A 283 2.45 9.69 -13.88
C ARG A 283 3.76 9.00 -14.29
N LEU A 284 4.49 8.46 -13.31
CA LEU A 284 5.81 7.85 -13.49
C LEU A 284 5.73 6.36 -13.20
N PRO A 285 5.55 5.50 -14.23
CA PRO A 285 5.53 4.07 -14.06
C PRO A 285 6.93 3.50 -13.78
N PHE A 286 7.01 2.56 -12.84
CA PHE A 286 8.21 1.76 -12.59
C PHE A 286 7.85 0.31 -12.28
N ARG A 287 8.83 -0.60 -12.34
CA ARG A 287 8.63 -2.03 -12.03
C ARG A 287 9.17 -2.39 -10.65
N TRP A 288 8.40 -3.19 -9.91
CA TRP A 288 8.79 -3.75 -8.63
C TRP A 288 10.10 -4.53 -8.74
N GLU A 289 10.24 -5.37 -9.78
CA GLU A 289 11.43 -6.19 -10.03
C GLU A 289 12.72 -5.37 -10.23
N ARG A 290 12.60 -4.08 -10.55
CA ARG A 290 13.77 -3.19 -10.70
C ARG A 290 14.16 -2.55 -9.38
N VAL A 291 13.20 -2.16 -8.57
CA VAL A 291 13.46 -1.49 -7.28
C VAL A 291 13.78 -2.47 -6.16
N GLN A 292 13.32 -3.72 -6.23
CA GLN A 292 13.60 -4.76 -5.23
C GLN A 292 13.88 -6.11 -5.92
N ARG A 293 15.08 -6.63 -5.74
CA ARG A 293 15.53 -7.93 -6.25
C ARG A 293 16.66 -8.48 -5.36
N PRO A 294 16.62 -9.75 -4.92
CA PRO A 294 15.50 -10.69 -5.08
C PRO A 294 14.25 -10.21 -4.33
N LEU A 295 13.11 -10.83 -4.65
CA LEU A 295 11.87 -10.58 -3.91
C LEU A 295 12.09 -10.85 -2.40
N GLY A 296 11.57 -9.97 -1.54
CA GLY A 296 11.78 -10.05 -0.10
C GLY A 296 13.15 -9.54 0.38
N SER A 297 13.96 -8.94 -0.50
CA SER A 297 15.17 -8.20 -0.07
C SER A 297 14.82 -7.11 0.94
N SER A 298 15.61 -6.99 2.00
CA SER A 298 15.44 -5.97 3.05
C SER A 298 15.90 -4.56 2.62
N SER A 299 16.36 -4.41 1.38
CA SER A 299 16.83 -3.13 0.84
C SER A 299 16.38 -2.93 -0.60
N LEU A 300 16.15 -1.68 -0.98
CA LEU A 300 15.93 -1.28 -2.36
C LEU A 300 17.24 -1.29 -3.15
N ILE A 301 17.13 -1.45 -4.47
CA ILE A 301 18.28 -1.39 -5.39
C ILE A 301 18.67 0.08 -5.60
N LYS A 302 19.79 0.48 -4.98
CA LYS A 302 20.23 1.87 -4.97
C LYS A 302 20.38 2.48 -6.36
N SER A 303 20.95 1.75 -7.32
CA SER A 303 21.11 2.26 -8.69
C SER A 303 19.79 2.56 -9.39
N GLU A 304 18.71 1.91 -8.97
CA GLU A 304 17.38 2.17 -9.52
C GLU A 304 16.69 3.32 -8.78
N THR A 305 16.77 3.36 -7.46
CA THR A 305 16.23 4.49 -6.69
C THR A 305 16.95 5.80 -7.01
N ASP A 306 18.24 5.78 -7.35
CA ASP A 306 18.98 6.97 -7.78
C ASP A 306 18.44 7.56 -9.10
N LYS A 307 18.03 6.71 -10.05
CA LYS A 307 17.39 7.17 -11.30
C LYS A 307 16.01 7.79 -11.03
N ILE A 308 15.23 7.14 -10.18
CA ILE A 308 13.93 7.67 -9.77
C ILE A 308 14.11 9.03 -9.07
N ARG A 309 15.07 9.16 -8.15
CA ARG A 309 15.39 10.46 -7.52
C ARG A 309 15.73 11.52 -8.55
N GLN A 310 16.52 11.17 -9.56
CA GLN A 310 16.88 12.13 -10.61
C GLN A 310 15.64 12.67 -11.34
N VAL A 311 14.65 11.83 -11.62
CA VAL A 311 13.37 12.26 -12.22
C VAL A 311 12.58 13.14 -11.26
N LEU A 312 12.53 12.77 -9.97
CA LEU A 312 11.83 13.55 -8.94
C LEU A 312 12.50 14.91 -8.69
N ASP A 313 13.83 14.99 -8.76
CA ASP A 313 14.59 16.24 -8.68
C ASP A 313 14.23 17.17 -9.85
N TRP A 314 14.22 16.65 -11.09
CA TRP A 314 13.81 17.41 -12.27
C TRP A 314 12.33 17.82 -12.20
N ALA A 315 11.44 16.93 -11.74
CA ALA A 315 10.03 17.28 -11.55
C ALA A 315 9.86 18.40 -10.52
N SER A 316 10.61 18.35 -9.43
CA SER A 316 10.62 19.42 -8.41
C SER A 316 11.12 20.75 -8.98
N GLU A 317 12.23 20.74 -9.72
CA GLU A 317 12.79 21.94 -10.40
C GLU A 317 11.78 22.56 -11.37
N LEU A 318 11.08 21.72 -12.14
CA LEU A 318 10.10 22.16 -13.15
C LEU A 318 8.72 22.48 -12.54
N GLY A 319 8.51 22.26 -11.24
CA GLY A 319 7.23 22.46 -10.57
C GLY A 319 6.14 21.48 -11.03
N LEU A 320 6.55 20.26 -11.42
CA LEU A 320 5.65 19.16 -11.76
C LEU A 320 5.33 18.33 -10.51
N LYS A 321 4.12 17.85 -10.43
CA LYS A 321 3.71 16.79 -9.50
C LYS A 321 3.85 15.41 -10.14
N VAL A 322 4.05 14.38 -9.32
CA VAL A 322 4.32 13.02 -9.79
C VAL A 322 3.37 12.03 -9.13
N VAL A 323 2.59 11.30 -9.92
CA VAL A 323 1.94 10.05 -9.50
C VAL A 323 3.00 8.95 -9.59
N PHE A 324 3.36 8.36 -8.46
CA PHE A 324 4.43 7.36 -8.34
C PHE A 324 3.84 5.96 -8.46
N ASP A 325 3.89 5.38 -9.67
CA ASP A 325 3.13 4.20 -10.06
C ASP A 325 3.96 2.92 -10.11
N MET A 326 3.62 1.94 -9.24
CA MET A 326 4.13 0.57 -9.35
C MET A 326 3.36 -0.19 -10.43
N HIS A 327 3.90 -0.30 -11.63
CA HIS A 327 3.25 -0.79 -12.84
C HIS A 327 3.31 -2.32 -13.00
N ASN A 328 2.74 -3.09 -12.04
CA ASN A 328 2.99 -4.54 -11.94
C ASN A 328 1.75 -5.44 -12.03
N PHE A 329 0.54 -4.94 -12.23
CA PHE A 329 -0.66 -5.75 -12.49
C PHE A 329 -1.00 -6.78 -11.39
N GLY A 330 -0.64 -6.51 -10.14
CA GLY A 330 -0.83 -7.43 -9.01
C GLY A 330 0.14 -8.62 -8.97
N ARG A 331 1.29 -8.54 -9.65
CA ARG A 331 2.24 -9.64 -9.86
C ARG A 331 3.69 -9.23 -9.67
N TYR A 332 4.53 -10.23 -9.44
CA TYR A 332 5.99 -10.11 -9.47
C TYR A 332 6.60 -11.21 -10.34
N CYS A 333 7.59 -10.88 -11.16
CA CYS A 333 8.34 -11.88 -11.95
C CYS A 333 9.33 -12.63 -11.05
N THR A 334 8.97 -13.83 -10.65
CA THR A 334 9.79 -14.68 -9.75
C THR A 334 10.93 -15.38 -10.48
N TYR A 335 10.77 -15.66 -11.77
CA TYR A 335 11.81 -16.19 -12.64
C TYR A 335 11.86 -15.40 -13.95
N CYS A 336 13.01 -14.82 -14.23
CA CYS A 336 13.28 -14.09 -15.47
C CYS A 336 14.71 -14.41 -15.93
N ASN A 337 14.85 -14.80 -17.20
CA ASN A 337 16.16 -15.22 -17.74
C ASN A 337 17.11 -14.06 -18.08
N GLY A 338 16.66 -12.80 -17.93
CA GLY A 338 17.47 -11.61 -18.18
C GLY A 338 17.67 -11.22 -19.66
N TYR A 339 17.19 -12.01 -20.61
CA TYR A 339 17.41 -11.80 -22.05
C TYR A 339 16.10 -11.73 -22.86
N SER A 340 15.02 -12.34 -22.38
CA SER A 340 13.74 -12.40 -23.06
C SER A 340 12.59 -12.49 -22.05
N SER A 341 11.46 -11.88 -22.36
CA SER A 341 10.23 -12.01 -21.56
C SER A 341 9.49 -13.34 -21.80
N ALA A 342 9.83 -14.08 -22.84
CA ALA A 342 9.06 -15.24 -23.31
C ALA A 342 8.96 -16.40 -22.29
N ASN A 343 9.87 -16.49 -21.35
CA ASN A 343 9.91 -17.55 -20.33
C ASN A 343 9.80 -16.99 -18.90
N ASN A 344 9.27 -15.78 -18.74
CA ASN A 344 9.05 -15.22 -17.42
C ASN A 344 7.95 -15.99 -16.68
N VAL A 345 8.19 -16.25 -15.41
CA VAL A 345 7.20 -16.82 -14.50
C VAL A 345 6.79 -15.72 -13.50
N TYR A 346 5.51 -15.44 -13.46
CA TYR A 346 4.94 -14.45 -12.56
C TYR A 346 4.16 -15.14 -11.46
N ALA A 347 4.31 -14.64 -10.24
CA ALA A 347 3.47 -15.00 -9.13
C ALA A 347 2.50 -13.84 -8.80
N VAL A 348 1.25 -14.18 -8.52
CA VAL A 348 0.24 -13.24 -8.07
C VAL A 348 0.48 -12.93 -6.58
N ILE A 349 0.27 -11.69 -6.15
CA ILE A 349 0.36 -11.33 -4.73
C ILE A 349 -0.65 -12.18 -3.94
N GLY A 350 -0.15 -12.86 -2.89
CA GLY A 350 -0.91 -13.83 -2.11
C GLY A 350 -0.47 -15.27 -2.33
N GLU A 351 0.26 -15.56 -3.43
CA GLU A 351 0.90 -16.87 -3.61
C GLU A 351 2.10 -17.05 -2.68
N PRO A 352 2.48 -18.29 -2.34
CA PRO A 352 3.65 -18.56 -1.48
C PRO A 352 4.95 -17.94 -1.99
N SER A 353 5.11 -17.84 -3.31
CA SER A 353 6.28 -17.24 -3.97
C SER A 353 6.23 -15.72 -4.07
N CYS A 354 5.06 -15.09 -3.83
CA CYS A 354 4.87 -13.64 -3.79
C CYS A 354 3.83 -13.28 -2.72
N THR A 355 4.26 -13.27 -1.46
CA THR A 355 3.34 -13.09 -0.33
C THR A 355 2.86 -11.63 -0.20
N LEU A 356 1.72 -11.44 0.51
CA LEU A 356 1.27 -10.12 0.93
C LEU A 356 2.36 -9.35 1.71
N GLY A 357 3.13 -10.07 2.55
CA GLY A 357 4.25 -9.49 3.30
C GLY A 357 5.30 -8.85 2.39
N HIS A 358 5.67 -9.52 1.29
CA HIS A 358 6.63 -8.97 0.32
C HIS A 358 6.14 -7.64 -0.29
N PHE A 359 4.85 -7.55 -0.61
CA PHE A 359 4.24 -6.34 -1.16
C PHE A 359 4.18 -5.20 -0.13
N CYS A 360 3.81 -5.50 1.10
CA CYS A 360 3.82 -4.53 2.20
C CYS A 360 5.25 -4.03 2.48
N ASP A 361 6.24 -4.92 2.46
CA ASP A 361 7.64 -4.56 2.77
C ASP A 361 8.25 -3.65 1.71
N VAL A 362 8.00 -3.91 0.42
CA VAL A 362 8.51 -3.01 -0.63
C VAL A 362 7.87 -1.64 -0.54
N TRP A 363 6.56 -1.54 -0.26
CA TRP A 363 5.90 -0.24 -0.11
C TRP A 363 6.36 0.51 1.15
N ARG A 364 6.62 -0.19 2.26
CA ARG A 364 7.23 0.41 3.45
C ARG A 364 8.60 1.02 3.12
N MET A 365 9.43 0.29 2.37
CA MET A 365 10.74 0.79 1.96
C MET A 365 10.65 1.96 0.99
N LEU A 366 9.75 1.92 -0.01
CA LEU A 366 9.54 3.01 -0.98
C LEU A 366 9.00 4.27 -0.28
N ALA A 367 8.02 4.13 0.62
CA ALA A 367 7.49 5.26 1.37
C ALA A 367 8.58 5.90 2.24
N ARG A 368 9.38 5.11 2.97
CA ARG A 368 10.52 5.61 3.76
C ARG A 368 11.52 6.36 2.91
N GLU A 369 11.80 5.85 1.71
CA GLU A 369 12.81 6.38 0.79
C GLU A 369 12.40 7.70 0.16
N PHE A 370 11.10 7.87 -0.15
CA PHE A 370 10.64 8.96 -1.00
C PHE A 370 9.68 9.95 -0.31
N LYS A 371 9.30 9.75 0.95
CA LYS A 371 8.34 10.61 1.66
C LYS A 371 8.70 12.10 1.72
N ASP A 372 9.97 12.44 1.64
CA ASP A 372 10.43 13.83 1.71
C ASP A 372 10.33 14.57 0.36
N TYR A 373 9.99 13.87 -0.72
CA TYR A 373 9.75 14.48 -2.03
C TYR A 373 8.35 15.10 -2.11
N GLU A 374 8.25 16.41 -1.93
CA GLU A 374 6.98 17.14 -2.00
C GLU A 374 6.35 17.14 -3.41
N CYS A 375 7.12 16.85 -4.45
CA CYS A 375 6.60 16.71 -5.80
C CYS A 375 5.78 15.42 -5.98
N ILE A 376 5.94 14.40 -5.13
CA ILE A 376 5.08 13.21 -5.18
C ILE A 376 3.65 13.62 -4.78
N TRP A 377 2.76 13.57 -5.78
CA TRP A 377 1.34 13.86 -5.63
C TRP A 377 0.58 12.71 -4.97
N GLY A 378 1.04 11.48 -5.19
CA GLY A 378 0.49 10.28 -4.57
C GLY A 378 1.25 9.01 -4.94
N TYR A 379 1.21 8.03 -4.04
CA TYR A 379 1.72 6.68 -4.27
C TYR A 379 0.62 5.83 -4.90
N GLU A 380 0.73 5.52 -6.18
CA GLU A 380 -0.16 4.57 -6.86
C GLU A 380 0.37 3.16 -6.63
N ILE A 381 -0.29 2.47 -5.69
CA ILE A 381 0.29 1.27 -5.09
C ILE A 381 0.39 0.08 -6.03
N MET A 382 -0.45 0.04 -7.07
CA MET A 382 -0.42 -1.03 -8.08
C MET A 382 -1.21 -0.61 -9.31
N ASN A 383 -0.55 -0.53 -10.46
CA ASN A 383 -1.23 -0.42 -11.74
C ASN A 383 -2.05 -1.66 -12.06
N GLU A 384 -3.30 -1.46 -12.42
CA GLU A 384 -4.18 -2.45 -13.06
C GLU A 384 -4.17 -3.86 -12.43
N PRO A 385 -4.44 -4.04 -11.14
CA PRO A 385 -4.57 -5.37 -10.58
C PRO A 385 -5.68 -6.14 -11.31
N TYR A 386 -5.41 -7.40 -11.68
CA TYR A 386 -6.41 -8.26 -12.31
C TYR A 386 -6.20 -9.74 -11.98
N ALA A 387 -7.28 -10.51 -12.05
CA ALA A 387 -7.27 -11.95 -11.75
C ALA A 387 -6.54 -12.27 -10.44
N MET A 388 -6.87 -11.49 -9.40
CA MET A 388 -6.33 -11.71 -8.07
C MET A 388 -6.90 -13.01 -7.49
N LEU A 389 -6.20 -13.60 -6.51
CA LEU A 389 -6.66 -14.83 -5.85
C LEU A 389 -7.96 -14.55 -5.07
N SER A 390 -8.92 -15.47 -5.13
CA SER A 390 -10.14 -15.37 -4.33
C SER A 390 -9.86 -15.37 -2.82
N SER A 391 -8.80 -16.05 -2.39
CA SER A 391 -8.30 -16.05 -1.01
C SER A 391 -7.50 -14.81 -0.64
N MET A 392 -7.14 -13.96 -1.59
CA MET A 392 -6.40 -12.72 -1.41
C MET A 392 -6.90 -11.68 -2.43
N PRO A 393 -8.12 -11.17 -2.29
CA PRO A 393 -8.70 -10.20 -3.23
C PRO A 393 -7.97 -8.85 -3.16
N TRP A 394 -8.10 -8.04 -4.19
CA TRP A 394 -7.43 -6.75 -4.30
C TRP A 394 -7.71 -5.82 -3.12
N PHE A 395 -8.94 -5.81 -2.61
CA PHE A 395 -9.29 -5.05 -1.41
C PHE A 395 -8.36 -5.35 -0.23
N ASP A 396 -8.11 -6.62 0.07
CA ASP A 396 -7.29 -7.04 1.20
C ASP A 396 -5.81 -6.63 1.00
N ILE A 397 -5.32 -6.73 -0.23
CA ILE A 397 -3.96 -6.34 -0.61
C ILE A 397 -3.79 -4.82 -0.47
N ALA A 398 -4.72 -4.05 -1.03
CA ALA A 398 -4.71 -2.59 -0.97
C ALA A 398 -4.76 -2.10 0.48
N GLN A 399 -5.63 -2.70 1.31
CA GLN A 399 -5.76 -2.34 2.72
C GLN A 399 -4.45 -2.56 3.49
N ALA A 400 -3.81 -3.71 3.27
CA ALA A 400 -2.55 -4.02 3.94
C ALA A 400 -1.40 -3.09 3.49
N ALA A 401 -1.36 -2.74 2.20
CA ALA A 401 -0.36 -1.81 1.67
C ALA A 401 -0.56 -0.38 2.20
N ILE A 402 -1.82 0.09 2.31
CA ILE A 402 -2.14 1.38 2.94
C ILE A 402 -1.48 1.46 4.32
N TYR A 403 -1.70 0.46 5.17
CA TYR A 403 -1.13 0.45 6.51
C TYR A 403 0.40 0.38 6.50
N ALA A 404 1.00 -0.41 5.61
CA ALA A 404 2.45 -0.50 5.47
C ALA A 404 3.08 0.85 5.09
N ILE A 405 2.45 1.60 4.18
CA ILE A 405 2.86 2.96 3.82
C ILE A 405 2.71 3.90 5.01
N ARG A 406 1.58 3.83 5.74
CA ARG A 406 1.29 4.71 6.88
C ARG A 406 2.20 4.48 8.09
N GLU A 407 2.91 3.36 8.13
CA GLU A 407 4.01 3.18 9.08
C GLU A 407 5.17 4.15 8.87
N GLU A 408 5.33 4.68 7.65
CA GLU A 408 6.46 5.52 7.25
C GLU A 408 6.05 6.94 6.84
N ASP A 409 4.88 7.09 6.21
CA ASP A 409 4.39 8.34 5.63
C ASP A 409 2.89 8.53 5.88
N MET A 410 2.55 9.44 6.79
CA MET A 410 1.17 9.82 7.12
C MET A 410 0.64 10.98 6.26
N SER A 411 1.46 11.56 5.38
CA SER A 411 1.12 12.80 4.68
C SER A 411 0.75 12.62 3.21
N THR A 412 1.53 11.83 2.46
CA THR A 412 1.36 11.68 1.01
C THR A 412 0.07 10.93 0.68
N PRO A 413 -0.73 11.38 -0.29
CA PRO A 413 -1.89 10.64 -0.79
C PRO A 413 -1.53 9.25 -1.26
N ILE A 414 -2.44 8.28 -1.06
CA ILE A 414 -2.33 6.94 -1.64
C ILE A 414 -3.36 6.81 -2.74
N VAL A 415 -2.92 6.39 -3.92
CA VAL A 415 -3.75 6.20 -5.11
C VAL A 415 -4.03 4.71 -5.27
N ILE A 416 -5.31 4.37 -5.38
CA ILE A 416 -5.80 2.98 -5.43
C ILE A 416 -6.48 2.73 -6.76
N ASP A 417 -5.86 1.93 -7.60
CA ASP A 417 -6.49 1.43 -8.82
C ASP A 417 -7.65 0.48 -8.52
N GLY A 418 -8.66 0.50 -9.38
CA GLY A 418 -9.72 -0.48 -9.34
C GLY A 418 -9.24 -1.89 -9.70
N ASP A 419 -10.00 -2.92 -9.26
CA ASP A 419 -9.76 -4.30 -9.69
C ASP A 419 -10.11 -4.48 -11.19
N GLN A 420 -9.65 -5.57 -11.79
CA GLN A 420 -9.86 -5.95 -13.19
C GLN A 420 -9.46 -4.81 -14.16
N PHE A 421 -8.13 -4.51 -14.15
CA PHE A 421 -7.51 -3.49 -15.02
C PHE A 421 -8.01 -2.07 -14.75
N ALA A 422 -8.35 -1.74 -13.51
CA ALA A 422 -8.85 -0.42 -13.10
C ALA A 422 -10.03 0.10 -13.96
N THR A 423 -10.83 -0.81 -14.55
CA THR A 423 -11.82 -0.46 -15.58
C THR A 423 -12.89 0.50 -15.08
N ALA A 424 -12.91 1.73 -15.58
CA ALA A 424 -13.91 2.73 -15.25
C ALA A 424 -15.34 2.29 -15.64
N ARG A 425 -15.48 1.62 -16.80
CA ARG A 425 -16.76 1.15 -17.35
C ARG A 425 -17.48 0.18 -16.42
N ASN A 426 -16.72 -0.70 -15.76
CA ASN A 426 -17.26 -1.74 -14.89
C ASN A 426 -16.88 -1.50 -13.41
N TRP A 427 -16.57 -0.26 -13.04
CA TRP A 427 -16.10 0.10 -11.71
C TRP A 427 -17.01 -0.41 -10.59
N VAL A 428 -18.31 -0.17 -10.70
CA VAL A 428 -19.30 -0.57 -9.68
C VAL A 428 -19.38 -2.10 -9.52
N TYR A 429 -19.09 -2.85 -10.58
CA TYR A 429 -19.14 -4.31 -10.53
C TYR A 429 -17.90 -4.91 -9.85
N TYR A 430 -16.71 -4.39 -10.12
CA TYR A 430 -15.46 -4.98 -9.66
C TYR A 430 -14.86 -4.28 -8.43
N SER A 431 -15.10 -2.99 -8.27
CA SER A 431 -14.36 -2.13 -7.35
C SER A 431 -15.22 -1.39 -6.34
N ASP A 432 -16.54 -1.65 -6.26
CA ASP A 432 -17.45 -0.94 -5.34
C ASP A 432 -17.05 -1.09 -3.87
N ASN A 433 -16.49 -2.26 -3.49
CA ASN A 433 -16.02 -2.53 -2.13
C ASN A 433 -14.85 -1.64 -1.69
N LEU A 434 -14.08 -1.06 -2.63
CA LEU A 434 -12.93 -0.18 -2.31
C LEU A 434 -13.35 1.07 -1.53
N ARG A 435 -14.64 1.48 -1.57
CA ARG A 435 -15.17 2.58 -0.74
C ARG A 435 -14.96 2.37 0.77
N ASN A 436 -14.83 1.10 1.19
CA ASN A 436 -14.67 0.67 2.57
C ASN A 436 -13.21 0.60 3.03
N LEU A 437 -12.25 0.91 2.14
CA LEU A 437 -10.84 1.01 2.54
C LEU A 437 -10.68 2.06 3.63
N ASN A 438 -9.93 1.68 4.66
CA ASN A 438 -9.60 2.54 5.78
C ASN A 438 -8.16 3.05 5.65
N ASP A 439 -8.00 4.36 5.65
CA ASP A 439 -6.70 5.01 5.69
C ASP A 439 -6.60 5.86 6.97
N PRO A 440 -5.65 5.58 7.89
CA PRO A 440 -5.45 6.37 9.09
C PRO A 440 -5.24 7.87 8.83
N ALA A 441 -4.68 8.23 7.67
CA ALA A 441 -4.48 9.62 7.26
C ALA A 441 -5.69 10.24 6.55
N ASP A 442 -6.75 9.47 6.26
CA ASP A 442 -7.90 9.91 5.46
C ASP A 442 -7.48 10.61 4.16
N ASN A 443 -6.53 10.01 3.40
CA ASN A 443 -5.92 10.64 2.24
C ASN A 443 -5.84 9.71 1.02
N LEU A 444 -6.94 8.96 0.74
CA LEU A 444 -7.06 8.10 -0.44
C LEU A 444 -7.57 8.86 -1.68
N ILE A 445 -7.10 8.43 -2.83
CA ILE A 445 -7.59 8.78 -4.16
C ILE A 445 -7.83 7.47 -4.89
N PHE A 446 -8.96 7.35 -5.61
CA PHE A 446 -9.26 6.16 -6.40
C PHE A 446 -8.94 6.42 -7.86
N SER A 447 -8.25 5.48 -8.51
CA SER A 447 -7.79 5.62 -9.89
C SER A 447 -8.49 4.59 -10.78
N ALA A 448 -9.00 5.07 -11.92
CA ALA A 448 -9.62 4.25 -12.94
C ALA A 448 -8.94 4.46 -14.30
N HIS A 449 -9.00 3.44 -15.16
CA HIS A 449 -8.52 3.51 -16.55
C HIS A 449 -9.69 3.46 -17.53
N CYS A 450 -9.60 4.22 -18.63
CA CYS A 450 -10.69 4.36 -19.58
C CYS A 450 -10.21 4.47 -21.02
N TYR A 451 -10.19 3.37 -21.75
CA TYR A 451 -9.92 3.33 -23.17
C TYR A 451 -11.20 3.25 -24.00
N PHE A 452 -11.16 3.75 -25.25
CA PHE A 452 -12.37 3.99 -26.08
C PHE A 452 -12.53 3.00 -27.23
N ASP A 453 -11.56 2.10 -27.42
CA ASP A 453 -11.63 1.01 -28.40
C ASP A 453 -12.66 -0.06 -28.02
N LYS A 454 -12.95 -0.98 -28.92
CA LYS A 454 -14.08 -1.92 -28.84
C LYS A 454 -14.18 -2.69 -27.52
N ASP A 455 -13.07 -3.22 -27.05
CA ASP A 455 -12.97 -4.04 -25.84
C ASP A 455 -12.42 -3.28 -24.62
N SER A 456 -12.13 -2.00 -24.74
CA SER A 456 -11.56 -1.13 -23.70
C SER A 456 -10.12 -1.53 -23.30
N SER A 457 -9.38 -2.21 -24.18
CA SER A 457 -8.01 -2.66 -23.89
C SER A 457 -6.93 -1.59 -24.11
N GLY A 458 -7.23 -0.53 -24.87
CA GLY A 458 -6.23 0.46 -25.31
C GLY A 458 -5.37 0.01 -26.48
N GLU A 459 -5.60 -1.18 -27.04
CA GLU A 459 -4.85 -1.69 -28.19
C GLU A 459 -5.31 -1.08 -29.53
N TYR A 460 -6.57 -0.64 -29.61
CA TYR A 460 -7.17 -0.03 -30.82
C TYR A 460 -6.94 -0.86 -32.08
N LYS A 461 -7.26 -2.17 -32.02
CA LYS A 461 -7.13 -3.11 -33.14
C LYS A 461 -8.09 -2.82 -34.27
N ASP A 462 -9.28 -2.31 -33.91
CA ASP A 462 -10.35 -1.95 -34.84
C ASP A 462 -10.29 -0.45 -35.19
N SER A 463 -10.72 -0.10 -36.40
CA SER A 463 -10.93 1.30 -36.79
C SER A 463 -12.04 1.94 -35.94
N TYR A 464 -12.15 3.28 -35.98
CA TYR A 464 -13.22 4.02 -35.30
C TYR A 464 -14.60 3.44 -35.59
N ASP A 465 -14.92 3.18 -36.87
CA ASP A 465 -16.21 2.65 -37.29
C ASP A 465 -16.45 1.20 -36.79
N ASN A 466 -15.42 0.34 -36.91
CA ASN A 466 -15.53 -1.06 -36.50
C ASN A 466 -15.52 -1.24 -34.97
N SER A 467 -15.02 -0.28 -34.23
CA SER A 467 -15.09 -0.27 -32.76
C SER A 467 -16.49 0.05 -32.23
N GLY A 468 -17.39 0.57 -33.08
CA GLY A 468 -18.70 1.06 -32.70
C GLY A 468 -18.64 2.35 -31.86
N ALA A 469 -17.52 3.07 -31.93
CA ALA A 469 -17.32 4.30 -31.20
C ALA A 469 -18.20 5.44 -31.73
N ASN A 470 -18.54 6.35 -30.84
CA ASN A 470 -19.17 7.63 -31.15
C ASN A 470 -18.61 8.70 -30.20
N VAL A 471 -18.98 9.95 -30.42
CA VAL A 471 -18.44 11.09 -29.68
C VAL A 471 -18.67 11.05 -28.17
N GLN A 472 -19.60 10.21 -27.70
CA GLN A 472 -19.93 10.06 -26.28
C GLN A 472 -19.32 8.77 -25.66
N THR A 473 -18.61 7.96 -26.42
CA THR A 473 -18.08 6.68 -25.97
C THR A 473 -17.27 6.81 -24.68
N GLY A 474 -16.35 7.78 -24.63
CA GLY A 474 -15.51 7.98 -23.45
C GLY A 474 -16.30 8.43 -22.23
N VAL A 475 -17.22 9.41 -22.41
CA VAL A 475 -18.12 9.87 -21.34
C VAL A 475 -18.96 8.71 -20.79
N THR A 476 -19.56 7.91 -21.68
CA THR A 476 -20.37 6.76 -21.29
C THR A 476 -19.58 5.74 -20.47
N ARG A 477 -18.31 5.51 -20.82
CA ARG A 477 -17.46 4.53 -20.17
C ARG A 477 -16.90 5.02 -18.83
N VAL A 478 -16.58 6.30 -18.69
CA VAL A 478 -16.03 6.82 -17.45
C VAL A 478 -17.11 7.17 -16.43
N LYS A 479 -18.34 7.38 -16.88
CA LYS A 479 -19.48 7.80 -16.05
C LYS A 479 -19.72 6.92 -14.82
N PRO A 480 -19.69 5.56 -14.88
CA PRO A 480 -19.90 4.74 -13.68
C PRO A 480 -18.90 5.00 -12.56
N PHE A 481 -17.65 5.29 -12.88
CA PHE A 481 -16.62 5.67 -11.92
C PHE A 481 -16.88 7.07 -11.34
N VAL A 482 -17.18 8.05 -12.19
CA VAL A 482 -17.47 9.44 -11.78
C VAL A 482 -18.67 9.50 -10.85
N GLU A 483 -19.76 8.80 -11.19
CA GLU A 483 -20.97 8.73 -10.37
C GLU A 483 -20.70 8.01 -9.04
N TRP A 484 -19.87 6.99 -9.03
CA TRP A 484 -19.45 6.31 -7.80
C TRP A 484 -18.66 7.25 -6.88
N CYS A 485 -17.68 8.00 -7.42
CA CYS A 485 -16.95 9.01 -6.66
C CYS A 485 -17.89 10.04 -6.02
N GLY A 486 -18.82 10.60 -6.81
CA GLY A 486 -19.80 11.57 -6.32
C GLY A 486 -20.74 11.00 -5.27
N LYS A 487 -21.23 9.76 -5.48
CA LYS A 487 -22.14 9.07 -4.57
C LYS A 487 -21.54 8.83 -3.18
N TYR A 488 -20.28 8.48 -3.12
CA TYR A 488 -19.60 8.12 -1.87
C TYR A 488 -18.65 9.20 -1.34
N GLY A 489 -18.61 10.38 -1.96
CA GLY A 489 -17.73 11.48 -1.57
C GLY A 489 -16.24 11.13 -1.70
N LYS A 490 -15.89 10.27 -2.67
CA LYS A 490 -14.51 9.83 -2.88
C LYS A 490 -13.80 10.70 -3.91
N ARG A 491 -12.50 10.93 -3.72
CA ARG A 491 -11.67 11.62 -4.71
C ARG A 491 -11.31 10.65 -5.81
N GLY A 492 -11.55 11.06 -7.06
CA GLY A 492 -11.28 10.25 -8.25
C GLY A 492 -10.15 10.81 -9.10
N PHE A 493 -9.48 9.93 -9.82
CA PHE A 493 -8.45 10.23 -10.81
C PHE A 493 -8.58 9.23 -11.97
N VAL A 494 -8.32 9.63 -13.21
CA VAL A 494 -8.26 8.69 -14.33
C VAL A 494 -6.79 8.54 -14.74
N GLY A 495 -6.15 7.48 -14.23
CA GLY A 495 -4.72 7.24 -14.38
C GLY A 495 -4.30 7.02 -15.84
N GLU A 496 -5.18 6.41 -16.65
CA GLU A 496 -4.93 6.18 -18.05
C GLU A 496 -6.18 6.40 -18.91
N TYR A 497 -5.99 7.13 -19.98
CA TYR A 497 -6.85 7.24 -21.15
C TYR A 497 -5.99 7.67 -22.36
N GLY A 498 -6.33 7.19 -23.53
CA GLY A 498 -5.54 7.50 -24.73
C GLY A 498 -6.32 7.26 -26.00
N ILE A 499 -5.88 7.85 -27.10
CA ILE A 499 -6.46 7.70 -28.43
C ILE A 499 -5.37 7.52 -29.48
N PRO A 500 -5.64 6.78 -30.58
CA PRO A 500 -4.72 6.72 -31.70
C PRO A 500 -4.74 8.02 -32.51
N ASP A 501 -3.66 8.27 -33.25
CA ASP A 501 -3.47 9.43 -34.12
C ASP A 501 -3.92 9.22 -35.58
N ASP A 502 -4.44 8.03 -35.88
CA ASP A 502 -4.81 7.61 -37.24
C ASP A 502 -6.21 8.06 -37.70
N ASP A 503 -7.07 8.53 -36.76
CA ASP A 503 -8.42 9.01 -37.06
C ASP A 503 -8.78 10.21 -36.17
N SER A 504 -8.95 11.39 -36.78
CA SER A 504 -9.24 12.64 -36.07
C SER A 504 -10.56 12.64 -35.26
N ARG A 505 -11.48 11.71 -35.53
CA ARG A 505 -12.74 11.60 -34.79
C ARG A 505 -12.49 11.21 -33.32
N TRP A 506 -11.39 10.51 -33.04
CA TRP A 506 -10.99 10.18 -31.68
C TRP A 506 -10.69 11.44 -30.84
N ASN A 507 -10.21 12.53 -31.47
CA ASN A 507 -9.98 13.78 -30.75
C ASN A 507 -11.27 14.33 -30.12
N THR A 508 -12.42 14.17 -30.77
CA THR A 508 -13.71 14.60 -30.21
C THR A 508 -14.12 13.73 -29.03
N VAL A 509 -13.87 12.41 -29.10
CA VAL A 509 -14.13 11.49 -27.97
C VAL A 509 -13.28 11.89 -26.76
N LEU A 510 -11.99 12.15 -26.98
CA LEU A 510 -11.05 12.57 -25.95
C LEU A 510 -11.47 13.92 -25.32
N ASP A 511 -11.79 14.91 -26.14
CA ASP A 511 -12.20 16.26 -25.71
C ASP A 511 -13.45 16.19 -24.81
N ASN A 512 -14.47 15.48 -25.26
CA ASN A 512 -15.71 15.29 -24.48
C ASN A 512 -15.45 14.56 -23.15
N THR A 513 -14.55 13.57 -23.16
CA THR A 513 -14.24 12.80 -21.96
C THR A 513 -13.52 13.66 -20.92
N ILE A 514 -12.48 14.38 -21.33
CA ILE A 514 -11.71 15.25 -20.42
C ILE A 514 -12.58 16.42 -19.92
N SER A 515 -13.44 17.00 -20.77
CA SER A 515 -14.40 18.03 -20.36
C SER A 515 -15.32 17.50 -19.24
N TYR A 516 -15.88 16.30 -19.44
CA TYR A 516 -16.76 15.68 -18.46
C TYR A 516 -16.03 15.39 -17.13
N LEU A 517 -14.79 14.90 -17.17
CA LEU A 517 -13.97 14.69 -15.98
C LEU A 517 -13.73 16.00 -15.23
N LYS A 518 -13.32 17.06 -15.96
CA LYS A 518 -13.06 18.39 -15.40
C LYS A 518 -14.30 18.98 -14.73
N GLU A 519 -15.46 18.88 -15.37
CA GLU A 519 -16.76 19.35 -14.83
C GLU A 519 -17.15 18.65 -13.53
N ASN A 520 -16.66 17.42 -13.31
CA ASN A 520 -16.90 16.63 -12.11
C ASN A 520 -15.72 16.65 -11.11
N GLY A 521 -14.72 17.55 -11.31
CA GLY A 521 -13.59 17.69 -10.38
C GLY A 521 -12.62 16.51 -10.37
N ILE A 522 -12.57 15.70 -11.43
CA ILE A 522 -11.70 14.55 -11.58
C ILE A 522 -10.57 14.90 -12.55
N GLY A 523 -9.33 14.68 -12.14
CA GLY A 523 -8.14 14.82 -12.97
C GLY A 523 -7.77 13.52 -13.68
N GLY A 524 -6.65 13.55 -14.43
CA GLY A 524 -6.16 12.34 -15.07
C GLY A 524 -4.89 12.54 -15.88
N THR A 525 -4.28 11.42 -16.31
CA THR A 525 -3.07 11.40 -17.12
C THR A 525 -3.28 10.63 -18.42
N TYR A 526 -2.84 11.24 -19.52
CA TYR A 526 -2.96 10.65 -20.85
C TYR A 526 -1.92 9.55 -21.08
N TRP A 527 -2.32 8.40 -21.59
CA TRP A 527 -1.44 7.31 -22.02
C TRP A 527 -1.17 7.44 -23.52
N SER A 528 0.07 7.77 -23.98
CA SER A 528 1.20 8.05 -23.12
C SER A 528 2.17 9.03 -23.76
N ALA A 529 3.12 9.48 -22.96
CA ALA A 529 4.30 10.21 -23.37
C ALA A 529 5.57 9.41 -23.05
N GLY A 530 6.74 9.94 -23.40
CA GLY A 530 8.04 9.31 -23.19
C GLY A 530 8.75 9.02 -24.53
N HIS A 531 10.06 9.30 -24.58
CA HIS A 531 10.89 9.23 -25.79
C HIS A 531 11.12 7.82 -26.33
N ARG A 532 10.71 6.77 -25.60
CA ARG A 532 10.95 5.37 -25.97
C ARG A 532 9.83 4.72 -26.79
N TRP A 533 8.70 5.40 -26.97
CA TRP A 533 7.53 4.83 -27.67
C TRP A 533 7.68 4.72 -29.20
N GLY A 534 8.57 5.51 -29.80
CA GLY A 534 8.71 5.52 -31.26
C GLY A 534 7.41 5.88 -31.97
N ASP A 535 6.96 4.99 -32.88
CA ASP A 535 5.75 5.19 -33.69
C ASP A 535 4.47 4.64 -33.04
N TYR A 536 4.46 4.46 -31.72
CA TYR A 536 3.25 4.02 -31.01
C TYR A 536 2.12 5.03 -31.21
N LYS A 537 0.97 4.57 -31.75
CA LYS A 537 -0.12 5.43 -32.22
C LYS A 537 -0.82 6.24 -31.11
N LEU A 538 -0.73 5.82 -29.86
CA LEU A 538 -1.24 6.58 -28.73
C LEU A 538 -0.22 7.57 -28.17
N ALA A 539 1.05 7.46 -28.55
CA ALA A 539 2.09 8.32 -28.00
C ALA A 539 1.89 9.80 -28.38
N VAL A 540 2.06 10.68 -27.41
CA VAL A 540 2.09 12.15 -27.63
C VAL A 540 3.50 12.73 -27.52
N HIS A 541 4.50 11.86 -27.38
CA HIS A 541 5.89 12.31 -27.42
C HIS A 541 6.17 13.04 -28.75
N PRO A 542 6.69 14.30 -28.71
CA PRO A 542 6.88 15.10 -29.90
C PRO A 542 8.01 14.56 -30.79
N THR A 543 7.92 14.82 -32.08
CA THR A 543 8.98 14.54 -33.01
C THR A 543 9.87 15.77 -33.25
N GLY A 544 10.93 15.64 -34.08
CA GLY A 544 11.79 16.76 -34.45
C GLY A 544 12.49 17.42 -33.24
N ASN A 545 12.99 16.64 -32.31
CA ASN A 545 13.63 17.15 -31.09
C ASN A 545 12.74 18.14 -30.32
N TYR A 546 11.56 17.68 -29.93
CA TYR A 546 10.53 18.40 -29.15
C TYR A 546 9.90 19.62 -29.87
N THR A 547 9.97 19.69 -31.21
CA THR A 547 9.42 20.82 -31.98
C THR A 547 8.05 20.53 -32.60
N ASN A 548 7.73 19.28 -32.90
CA ASN A 548 6.51 18.89 -33.61
C ASN A 548 5.59 18.06 -32.71
N ASP A 549 4.47 18.65 -32.37
CA ASP A 549 3.44 17.97 -31.57
C ASP A 549 2.75 16.85 -32.34
N ARG A 550 2.34 15.80 -31.63
CA ARG A 550 1.41 14.80 -32.15
C ARG A 550 -0.02 15.35 -32.14
N PRO A 551 -0.92 14.86 -33.03
CA PRO A 551 -2.28 15.41 -33.19
C PRO A 551 -3.10 15.49 -31.89
N GLN A 552 -2.99 14.51 -31.01
CA GLN A 552 -3.73 14.44 -29.74
C GLN A 552 -3.40 15.62 -28.81
N MET A 553 -2.18 16.17 -28.92
CA MET A 553 -1.74 17.31 -28.10
C MET A 553 -2.63 18.53 -28.29
N SER A 554 -3.23 18.71 -29.48
CA SER A 554 -4.17 19.80 -29.77
C SER A 554 -5.42 19.78 -28.87
N VAL A 555 -5.82 18.60 -28.38
CA VAL A 555 -6.90 18.45 -27.40
C VAL A 555 -6.38 18.65 -26.00
N LEU A 556 -5.28 17.97 -25.64
CA LEU A 556 -4.77 17.92 -24.28
C LEU A 556 -4.41 19.30 -23.72
N VAL A 557 -3.84 20.19 -24.55
CA VAL A 557 -3.47 21.56 -24.15
C VAL A 557 -4.66 22.45 -23.78
N LYS A 558 -5.90 22.06 -24.10
CA LYS A 558 -7.12 22.79 -23.66
C LYS A 558 -7.38 22.60 -22.15
N TYR A 559 -6.79 21.58 -21.53
CA TYR A 559 -7.01 21.15 -20.15
C TYR A 559 -5.77 21.33 -19.28
N GLN A 560 -4.94 22.32 -19.62
CA GLN A 560 -3.73 22.66 -18.85
C GLN A 560 -4.07 22.97 -17.39
N SER A 561 -3.19 22.54 -16.50
CA SER A 561 -3.31 22.78 -15.06
C SER A 561 -2.60 24.05 -14.62
N VAL A 562 -1.64 24.51 -15.41
CA VAL A 562 -0.84 25.72 -15.15
C VAL A 562 -0.77 26.56 -16.41
N GLY A 563 -0.81 27.88 -16.28
CA GLY A 563 -0.74 28.79 -17.44
C GLY A 563 0.54 28.56 -18.24
N THR A 564 0.43 28.61 -19.59
CA THR A 564 1.56 28.54 -20.52
C THR A 564 2.38 29.84 -20.60
N GLY A 565 2.13 30.80 -19.69
CA GLY A 565 3.03 31.93 -19.54
C GLY A 565 4.44 31.39 -19.42
N ILE A 566 5.42 31.97 -20.14
CA ILE A 566 6.82 31.77 -19.82
C ILE A 566 6.92 31.94 -18.32
N VAL A 567 7.07 30.83 -17.59
CA VAL A 567 7.60 30.93 -16.24
C VAL A 567 8.98 31.53 -16.50
N GLN A 568 9.09 32.85 -16.36
CA GLN A 568 10.37 33.34 -15.92
C GLN A 568 10.60 32.51 -14.67
N LEU A 569 11.51 31.54 -14.79
CA LEU A 569 12.17 31.00 -13.61
C LEU A 569 12.57 32.27 -12.88
N GLU A 570 11.83 32.65 -11.83
CA GLU A 570 12.38 33.56 -10.85
C GLU A 570 13.60 32.82 -10.38
N ASN A 571 14.73 33.19 -10.96
CA ASN A 571 16.02 32.75 -10.52
C ASN A 571 15.96 32.92 -8.99
N PRO A 572 16.07 31.85 -8.19
CA PRO A 572 16.14 32.01 -6.74
C PRO A 572 17.22 33.04 -6.55
N ALA A 573 16.86 34.24 -6.11
CA ALA A 573 17.56 35.53 -6.11
C ALA A 573 19.03 35.35 -6.47
N ALA A 574 19.36 35.57 -7.74
CA ALA A 574 20.66 35.20 -8.30
C ALA A 574 21.72 35.65 -7.29
N PRO A 575 22.55 34.77 -6.77
CA PRO A 575 23.57 35.16 -5.78
C PRO A 575 24.31 36.34 -6.39
N ALA A 576 24.29 37.47 -5.74
CA ALA A 576 24.68 38.81 -6.24
C ALA A 576 25.81 38.69 -7.24
N ALA A 577 25.54 39.04 -8.51
CA ALA A 577 26.29 38.68 -9.71
C ALA A 577 27.79 38.61 -9.43
N SER A 578 28.35 37.43 -9.30
CA SER A 578 29.74 37.25 -8.88
C SER A 578 30.63 37.91 -9.92
N ASP A 579 31.64 38.67 -9.48
CA ASP A 579 32.64 39.25 -10.38
C ASP A 579 33.54 38.18 -11.04
N ALA A 580 33.18 36.92 -10.88
CA ALA A 580 33.89 35.79 -11.46
C ALA A 580 33.59 35.64 -12.97
N TRP A 581 34.63 35.27 -13.69
CA TRP A 581 34.55 34.95 -15.12
C TRP A 581 34.41 33.43 -15.31
N TYR A 582 33.64 33.04 -16.30
CA TYR A 582 33.42 31.64 -16.66
C TYR A 582 33.56 31.41 -18.14
N THR A 583 34.07 30.27 -18.56
CA THR A 583 33.99 29.83 -19.95
C THR A 583 32.54 29.59 -20.36
N LEU A 584 32.26 29.42 -21.66
CA LEU A 584 30.92 29.04 -22.15
C LEU A 584 30.45 27.66 -21.61
N GLN A 585 31.39 26.83 -21.13
CA GLN A 585 31.12 25.55 -20.49
C GLN A 585 30.94 25.63 -18.96
N GLY A 586 30.88 26.85 -18.39
CA GLY A 586 30.65 27.07 -16.96
C GLY A 586 31.89 26.92 -16.05
N VAL A 587 33.10 26.75 -16.61
CA VAL A 587 34.34 26.64 -15.83
C VAL A 587 34.81 28.03 -15.38
N LYS A 588 35.03 28.22 -14.09
CA LYS A 588 35.51 29.48 -13.52
C LYS A 588 36.94 29.79 -13.96
N VAL A 589 37.17 31.00 -14.44
CA VAL A 589 38.48 31.50 -14.95
C VAL A 589 38.98 32.64 -14.08
N GLY A 590 40.18 32.52 -13.55
CA GLY A 590 40.75 33.54 -12.67
C GLY A 590 41.22 34.78 -13.44
N ASN A 591 41.71 34.65 -14.69
CA ASN A 591 42.16 35.74 -15.55
C ASN A 591 41.81 35.43 -17.00
N PRO A 592 40.68 35.96 -17.52
CA PRO A 592 40.24 35.65 -18.87
C PRO A 592 41.15 36.31 -19.93
N GLY A 593 41.74 35.49 -20.81
CA GLY A 593 42.46 35.94 -22.01
C GLY A 593 41.50 36.46 -23.12
N HIS A 594 41.99 36.48 -24.38
CA HIS A 594 41.13 36.79 -25.51
C HIS A 594 40.15 35.62 -25.77
N GLY A 595 38.83 35.91 -25.86
CA GLY A 595 37.79 34.90 -26.10
C GLY A 595 36.40 35.36 -25.66
N ILE A 596 35.43 34.44 -25.74
CA ILE A 596 34.05 34.68 -25.27
C ILE A 596 33.91 34.02 -23.87
N PHE A 597 33.47 34.81 -22.91
CA PHE A 597 33.30 34.39 -21.50
C PHE A 597 31.92 34.83 -21.00
N ILE A 598 31.50 34.25 -19.89
CA ILE A 598 30.34 34.68 -19.09
C ILE A 598 30.85 35.48 -17.89
N HIS A 599 30.43 36.74 -17.77
CA HIS A 599 30.70 37.60 -16.63
C HIS A 599 29.42 38.33 -16.22
N LYS A 600 29.10 38.26 -14.93
CA LYS A 600 27.84 38.81 -14.37
C LYS A 600 26.59 38.32 -15.12
N GLY A 601 26.58 37.03 -15.52
CA GLY A 601 25.47 36.43 -16.25
C GLY A 601 25.31 36.84 -17.70
N ARG A 602 26.29 37.56 -18.29
CA ARG A 602 26.26 38.02 -19.71
C ARG A 602 27.46 37.48 -20.46
N GLN A 603 27.27 37.17 -21.73
CA GLN A 603 28.40 36.89 -22.62
C GLN A 603 29.20 38.17 -22.88
N VAL A 604 30.51 38.08 -22.69
CA VAL A 604 31.45 39.16 -22.87
C VAL A 604 32.58 38.66 -23.75
N VAL A 605 32.91 39.44 -24.83
CA VAL A 605 34.09 39.19 -25.63
C VAL A 605 35.24 40.03 -25.05
N ARG A 606 36.37 39.40 -24.83
CA ARG A 606 37.58 40.07 -24.32
C ARG A 606 38.73 39.92 -25.30
#